data_e1c59307cc02f2dab416cb1ca0491344
#
_entry.id   e1c59307cc02f2dab416cb1ca0491344
#
_cell.length_a   1.000
_cell.length_b   1.000
_cell.length_c   1.000
_cell.angle_alpha   90.00
_cell.angle_beta   90.00
_cell.angle_gamma   90.00
#
_symmetry.space_group_name_H-M   'P 1'
#
loop_
_entity.id
_entity.type
_entity.pdbx_description
1 polymer ?
#
loop_
_entity_poly.entity_id
_entity_poly.type
_entity_poly.pdbx_seq_one_letter_code
_entity_poly.pdbx_strand_id
1 'polypeptide(L)'
;MVIKPGAMAKRKRSEHYVNNKEFLAALIRYQEDIEIARLQDKTKPVIPRYIGECFLKIANHLSFKPNFVNYMFKEDMISDGIENCVQYIHNFNPEKSRNPFAYFTQIIHYAFLRRIQREKRQLEIKNKIIEKSGYNEVFDDSNKIDGDNFAEYNSIKYAVHAKLRN
;
A
#
# COMPACT_ATOMS: atom_id res chain seq x y z
N MET A 1 40.85 7.58 42.42
CA MET A 1 39.41 7.30 42.41
C MET A 1 39.00 7.18 40.94
N VAL A 2 38.88 5.94 40.43
CA VAL A 2 38.66 5.67 39.00
C VAL A 2 37.17 5.51 38.79
N ILE A 3 36.56 6.42 38.02
CA ILE A 3 35.14 6.39 37.66
C ILE A 3 34.95 5.35 36.52
N LYS A 4 34.26 4.25 36.81
CA LYS A 4 33.88 3.25 35.82
C LYS A 4 32.84 3.85 34.86
N PRO A 5 32.99 3.71 33.52
CA PRO A 5 31.96 4.15 32.57
C PRO A 5 30.72 3.26 32.70
N GLY A 6 29.57 3.91 32.87
CA GLY A 6 28.27 3.27 33.01
C GLY A 6 27.93 2.42 31.80
N ALA A 7 27.51 1.20 32.04
CA ALA A 7 27.02 0.27 31.00
C ALA A 7 25.80 0.88 30.27
N MET A 8 25.96 1.17 29.01
CA MET A 8 24.83 1.55 28.13
C MET A 8 23.79 0.43 28.12
N ALA A 9 22.61 0.71 28.66
CA ALA A 9 21.48 -0.20 28.62
C ALA A 9 21.16 -0.53 27.15
N LYS A 10 21.30 -1.79 26.76
CA LYS A 10 20.89 -2.28 25.45
C LYS A 10 19.39 -1.98 25.30
N ARG A 11 19.02 -1.07 24.38
CA ARG A 11 17.64 -0.84 23.99
C ARG A 11 17.01 -2.18 23.62
N LYS A 12 15.95 -2.60 24.33
CA LYS A 12 15.13 -3.75 23.96
C LYS A 12 14.68 -3.53 22.51
N ARG A 13 15.10 -4.41 21.60
CA ARG A 13 14.56 -4.45 20.24
C ARG A 13 13.07 -4.69 20.40
N SER A 14 12.24 -3.76 19.95
CA SER A 14 10.79 -4.00 19.83
C SER A 14 10.57 -5.25 18.99
N GLU A 15 9.72 -6.17 19.45
CA GLU A 15 9.35 -7.34 18.66
C GLU A 15 8.82 -6.88 17.30
N HIS A 16 9.34 -7.50 16.26
CA HIS A 16 8.91 -7.18 14.90
C HIS A 16 7.44 -7.64 14.75
N TYR A 17 6.56 -6.77 14.21
CA TYR A 17 5.13 -7.03 14.09
C TYR A 17 4.76 -8.25 13.22
N VAL A 18 5.70 -8.80 12.44
CA VAL A 18 5.62 -10.07 11.71
C VAL A 18 6.83 -10.93 12.06
N ASN A 19 6.61 -12.15 12.55
CA ASN A 19 7.67 -13.10 12.77
C ASN A 19 8.09 -13.75 11.44
N ASN A 20 9.26 -13.37 10.95
CA ASN A 20 9.74 -13.80 9.62
C ASN A 20 9.97 -15.32 9.54
N LYS A 21 10.36 -15.97 10.64
CA LYS A 21 10.57 -17.43 10.68
C LYS A 21 9.25 -18.19 10.57
N GLU A 22 8.24 -17.80 11.34
CA GLU A 22 6.91 -18.39 11.29
C GLU A 22 6.24 -18.13 9.93
N PHE A 23 6.41 -16.91 9.40
CA PHE A 23 5.90 -16.56 8.09
C PHE A 23 6.50 -17.42 6.98
N LEU A 24 7.82 -17.64 7.00
CA LEU A 24 8.50 -18.54 6.07
C LEU A 24 7.97 -19.98 6.19
N ALA A 25 7.84 -20.50 7.42
CA ALA A 25 7.33 -21.86 7.66
C ALA A 25 5.89 -22.02 7.15
N ALA A 26 5.04 -21.01 7.35
CA ALA A 26 3.67 -21.03 6.85
C ALA A 26 3.60 -21.02 5.31
N LEU A 27 4.49 -20.26 4.65
CA LEU A 27 4.57 -20.24 3.19
C LEU A 27 5.06 -21.57 2.60
N ILE A 28 6.05 -22.20 3.22
CA ILE A 28 6.54 -23.51 2.81
C ILE A 28 5.42 -24.54 2.89
N ARG A 29 4.72 -24.62 4.03
CA ARG A 29 3.57 -25.54 4.19
C ARG A 29 2.50 -25.29 3.12
N TYR A 30 2.16 -24.03 2.88
CA TYR A 30 1.16 -23.70 1.88
C TYR A 30 1.58 -24.13 0.47
N GLN A 31 2.86 -24.01 0.13
CA GLN A 31 3.38 -24.49 -1.16
C GLN A 31 3.35 -26.02 -1.26
N GLU A 32 3.66 -26.74 -0.17
CA GLU A 32 3.52 -28.19 -0.09
C GLU A 32 2.05 -28.62 -0.26
N ASP A 33 1.10 -27.94 0.39
CA ASP A 33 -0.33 -28.19 0.24
C ASP A 33 -0.82 -27.98 -1.20
N ILE A 34 -0.31 -26.95 -1.89
CA ILE A 34 -0.61 -26.72 -3.30
C ILE A 34 -0.10 -27.87 -4.18
N GLU A 35 1.11 -28.33 -3.94
CA GLU A 35 1.69 -29.44 -4.72
C GLU A 35 0.95 -30.76 -4.48
N ILE A 36 0.57 -31.04 -3.24
CA ILE A 36 -0.25 -32.22 -2.90
C ILE A 36 -1.63 -32.13 -3.58
N ALA A 37 -2.28 -30.97 -3.56
CA ALA A 37 -3.55 -30.78 -4.21
C ALA A 37 -3.47 -30.96 -5.73
N ARG A 38 -2.37 -30.49 -6.33
CA ARG A 38 -2.09 -30.63 -7.76
C ARG A 38 -1.90 -32.12 -8.14
N LEU A 39 -1.15 -32.88 -7.34
CA LEU A 39 -0.93 -34.32 -7.57
C LEU A 39 -2.21 -35.14 -7.42
N GLN A 40 -3.19 -34.64 -6.65
CA GLN A 40 -4.46 -35.32 -6.39
C GLN A 40 -5.61 -34.79 -7.27
N ASP A 41 -5.34 -33.97 -8.29
CA ASP A 41 -6.35 -33.30 -9.13
C ASP A 41 -7.44 -32.57 -8.31
N LYS A 42 -7.07 -32.04 -7.13
CA LYS A 42 -7.95 -31.27 -6.26
C LYS A 42 -7.85 -29.77 -6.56
N THR A 43 -8.90 -29.06 -6.16
CA THR A 43 -8.90 -27.60 -6.20
C THR A 43 -7.79 -27.01 -5.34
N LYS A 44 -7.22 -25.88 -5.79
CA LYS A 44 -6.19 -25.17 -5.07
C LYS A 44 -6.63 -24.83 -3.64
N PRO A 45 -5.82 -25.10 -2.61
CA PRO A 45 -6.15 -24.80 -1.23
C PRO A 45 -6.25 -23.26 -1.01
N VAL A 46 -7.12 -22.88 -0.08
CA VAL A 46 -7.28 -21.49 0.34
C VAL A 46 -6.04 -21.04 1.10
N ILE A 47 -5.65 -19.79 0.90
CA ILE A 47 -4.51 -19.20 1.62
C ILE A 47 -4.79 -19.22 3.12
N PRO A 48 -3.88 -19.77 3.95
CA PRO A 48 -4.03 -19.80 5.40
C PRO A 48 -4.22 -18.40 5.98
N ARG A 49 -5.11 -18.28 6.95
CA ARG A 49 -5.44 -17.01 7.63
C ARG A 49 -4.20 -16.27 8.12
N TYR A 50 -3.24 -16.98 8.71
CA TYR A 50 -2.00 -16.39 9.21
C TYR A 50 -1.20 -15.66 8.12
N ILE A 51 -1.12 -16.21 6.91
CA ILE A 51 -0.44 -15.58 5.78
C ILE A 51 -1.18 -14.29 5.38
N GLY A 52 -2.51 -14.32 5.32
CA GLY A 52 -3.33 -13.14 5.04
C GLY A 52 -3.15 -12.04 6.09
N GLU A 53 -3.09 -12.40 7.37
CA GLU A 53 -2.81 -11.47 8.47
C GLU A 53 -1.41 -10.85 8.36
N CYS A 54 -0.40 -11.61 7.91
CA CYS A 54 0.94 -11.08 7.64
C CYS A 54 0.90 -10.02 6.52
N PHE A 55 0.22 -10.29 5.42
CA PHE A 55 0.06 -9.33 4.33
C PHE A 55 -0.62 -8.05 4.81
N LEU A 56 -1.72 -8.18 5.55
CA LEU A 56 -2.46 -7.04 6.11
C LEU A 56 -1.59 -6.21 7.05
N LYS A 57 -0.85 -6.83 7.95
CA LYS A 57 0.07 -6.15 8.87
C LYS A 57 1.15 -5.39 8.09
N ILE A 58 1.76 -6.00 7.07
CA ILE A 58 2.79 -5.35 6.25
C ILE A 58 2.21 -4.15 5.50
N ALA A 59 1.05 -4.31 4.84
CA ALA A 59 0.40 -3.25 4.09
C ALA A 59 0.00 -2.06 4.98
N ASN A 60 -0.61 -2.34 6.15
CA ASN A 60 -0.96 -1.31 7.12
C ASN A 60 0.28 -0.54 7.59
N HIS A 61 1.34 -1.23 8.03
CA HIS A 61 2.56 -0.55 8.48
C HIS A 61 3.22 0.28 7.38
N LEU A 62 3.20 -0.21 6.14
CA LEU A 62 3.75 0.53 5.01
C LEU A 62 2.94 1.78 4.70
N SER A 63 1.61 1.73 4.83
CA SER A 63 0.70 2.85 4.54
C SER A 63 0.88 4.05 5.48
N PHE A 64 1.46 3.84 6.66
CA PHE A 64 1.77 4.91 7.62
C PHE A 64 3.13 5.58 7.39
N LYS A 65 3.92 5.11 6.43
CA LYS A 65 5.18 5.79 6.11
C LYS A 65 4.91 7.18 5.50
N PRO A 66 5.81 8.16 5.70
CA PRO A 66 5.63 9.53 5.20
C PRO A 66 5.28 9.62 3.72
N ASN A 67 5.81 8.70 2.91
CA ASN A 67 5.56 8.67 1.46
C ASN A 67 4.13 8.26 1.10
N PHE A 68 3.37 7.66 2.02
CA PHE A 68 2.06 7.06 1.75
C PHE A 68 0.93 7.58 2.64
N VAL A 69 1.26 8.19 3.81
CA VAL A 69 0.27 8.55 4.84
C VAL A 69 -0.76 9.58 4.39
N ASN A 70 -0.39 10.48 3.48
CA ASN A 70 -1.22 11.65 3.09
C ASN A 70 -2.15 11.40 1.88
N TYR A 71 -2.30 10.14 1.45
CA TYR A 71 -3.21 9.83 0.35
C TYR A 71 -4.61 9.48 0.87
N MET A 72 -5.67 10.13 0.30
CA MET A 72 -7.07 9.87 0.66
C MET A 72 -7.54 8.46 0.25
N PHE A 73 -6.90 7.83 -0.74
CA PHE A 73 -7.19 6.46 -1.20
C PHE A 73 -6.27 5.41 -0.54
N LYS A 74 -5.91 5.63 0.72
CA LYS A 74 -5.03 4.75 1.51
C LYS A 74 -5.57 3.31 1.63
N GLU A 75 -6.87 3.16 1.84
CA GLU A 75 -7.51 1.85 1.95
C GLU A 75 -7.47 1.07 0.64
N ASP A 76 -7.66 1.76 -0.48
CA ASP A 76 -7.49 1.16 -1.81
C ASP A 76 -6.05 0.72 -2.06
N MET A 77 -5.06 1.51 -1.61
CA MET A 77 -3.65 1.12 -1.70
C MET A 77 -3.38 -0.16 -0.92
N ILE A 78 -3.92 -0.28 0.31
CA ILE A 78 -3.79 -1.48 1.15
C ILE A 78 -4.42 -2.69 0.45
N SER A 79 -5.63 -2.53 -0.09
CA SER A 79 -6.35 -3.58 -0.82
C SER A 79 -5.58 -4.04 -2.05
N ASP A 80 -5.10 -3.11 -2.89
CA ASP A 80 -4.26 -3.42 -4.06
C ASP A 80 -2.97 -4.14 -3.65
N GLY A 81 -2.38 -3.75 -2.52
CA GLY A 81 -1.18 -4.39 -1.95
C GLY A 81 -1.42 -5.85 -1.57
N ILE A 82 -2.52 -6.12 -0.87
CA ILE A 82 -2.90 -7.47 -0.44
C ILE A 82 -3.25 -8.33 -1.66
N GLU A 83 -4.05 -7.80 -2.61
CA GLU A 83 -4.41 -8.49 -3.85
C GLU A 83 -3.16 -8.94 -4.61
N ASN A 84 -2.18 -8.05 -4.79
CA ASN A 84 -0.91 -8.39 -5.43
C ASN A 84 -0.13 -9.46 -4.66
N CYS A 85 -0.12 -9.44 -3.31
CA CYS A 85 0.52 -10.49 -2.54
C CYS A 85 -0.15 -11.85 -2.76
N VAL A 86 -1.48 -11.90 -2.79
CA VAL A 86 -2.26 -13.12 -3.07
C VAL A 86 -1.97 -13.64 -4.48
N GLN A 87 -1.91 -12.75 -5.47
CA GLN A 87 -1.63 -13.09 -6.86
C GLN A 87 -0.22 -13.65 -7.05
N TYR A 88 0.78 -13.06 -6.38
CA TYR A 88 2.19 -13.42 -6.56
C TYR A 88 2.75 -14.35 -5.49
N ILE A 89 1.91 -14.92 -4.60
CA ILE A 89 2.35 -15.79 -3.51
C ILE A 89 3.13 -17.02 -4.00
N HIS A 90 2.78 -17.55 -5.19
CA HIS A 90 3.44 -18.73 -5.76
C HIS A 90 4.84 -18.43 -6.31
N ASN A 91 5.14 -17.18 -6.60
CA ASN A 91 6.43 -16.77 -7.16
C ASN A 91 7.51 -16.67 -6.08
N PHE A 92 7.12 -16.74 -4.80
CA PHE A 92 8.08 -16.78 -3.70
C PHE A 92 8.80 -18.13 -3.69
N ASN A 93 10.13 -18.10 -3.81
CA ASN A 93 10.96 -19.29 -3.73
C ASN A 93 11.75 -19.31 -2.42
N PRO A 94 11.47 -20.25 -1.49
CA PRO A 94 12.15 -20.35 -0.19
C PRO A 94 13.64 -20.72 -0.32
N GLU A 95 14.04 -21.36 -1.41
CA GLU A 95 15.45 -21.72 -1.66
C GLU A 95 16.29 -20.50 -2.03
N LYS A 96 15.68 -19.55 -2.78
CA LYS A 96 16.35 -18.32 -3.22
C LYS A 96 16.35 -17.24 -2.15
N SER A 97 15.32 -17.18 -1.32
CA SER A 97 15.17 -16.15 -0.29
C SER A 97 14.56 -16.71 0.98
N ARG A 98 15.24 -16.49 2.11
CA ARG A 98 14.74 -16.82 3.45
C ARG A 98 14.02 -15.67 4.13
N ASN A 99 13.76 -14.57 3.41
CA ASN A 99 13.14 -13.37 3.96
C ASN A 99 11.83 -13.02 3.22
N PRO A 100 10.73 -13.73 3.50
CA PRO A 100 9.43 -13.43 2.89
C PRO A 100 8.93 -12.04 3.26
N PHE A 101 9.24 -11.54 4.45
CA PHE A 101 8.84 -10.20 4.85
C PHE A 101 9.34 -9.13 3.88
N ALA A 102 10.63 -9.16 3.52
CA ALA A 102 11.20 -8.20 2.57
C ALA A 102 10.59 -8.37 1.16
N TYR A 103 10.39 -9.62 0.72
CA TYR A 103 9.79 -9.93 -0.58
C TYR A 103 8.38 -9.35 -0.71
N PHE A 104 7.49 -9.64 0.23
CA PHE A 104 6.12 -9.13 0.17
C PHE A 104 6.01 -7.63 0.46
N THR A 105 6.89 -7.07 1.30
CA THR A 105 6.98 -5.61 1.48
C THR A 105 7.27 -4.92 0.15
N GLN A 106 8.15 -5.49 -0.68
CA GLN A 106 8.48 -4.92 -1.99
C GLN A 106 7.29 -5.00 -2.96
N ILE A 107 6.54 -6.11 -2.98
CA ILE A 107 5.32 -6.25 -3.79
C ILE A 107 4.29 -5.18 -3.41
N ILE A 108 4.02 -5.02 -2.11
CA ILE A 108 3.07 -4.04 -1.60
C ILE A 108 3.54 -2.61 -1.93
N HIS A 109 4.82 -2.32 -1.77
CA HIS A 109 5.38 -1.02 -2.11
C HIS A 109 5.14 -0.65 -3.58
N TYR A 110 5.40 -1.58 -4.51
CA TYR A 110 5.14 -1.34 -5.92
C TYR A 110 3.65 -1.25 -6.25
N ALA A 111 2.78 -1.99 -5.54
CA ALA A 111 1.34 -1.85 -5.67
C ALA A 111 0.89 -0.44 -5.29
N PHE A 112 1.39 0.10 -4.18
CA PHE A 112 1.12 1.46 -3.72
C PHE A 112 1.55 2.51 -4.75
N LEU A 113 2.76 2.38 -5.30
CA LEU A 113 3.24 3.30 -6.33
C LEU A 113 2.37 3.26 -7.59
N ARG A 114 1.95 2.06 -8.03
CA ARG A 114 1.06 1.93 -9.19
C ARG A 114 -0.31 2.58 -8.94
N ARG A 115 -0.87 2.42 -7.73
CA ARG A 115 -2.13 3.09 -7.37
C ARG A 115 -1.98 4.60 -7.40
N ILE A 116 -0.93 5.15 -6.80
CA ILE A 116 -0.65 6.59 -6.81
C ILE A 116 -0.54 7.12 -8.25
N GLN A 117 0.18 6.42 -9.12
CA GLN A 117 0.30 6.80 -10.53
C GLN A 117 -1.04 6.76 -11.26
N ARG A 118 -1.86 5.74 -10.99
CA ARG A 118 -3.22 5.63 -11.57
C ARG A 118 -4.09 6.82 -11.13
N GLU A 119 -4.12 7.13 -9.86
CA GLU A 119 -4.91 8.25 -9.32
C GLU A 119 -4.43 9.61 -9.87
N LYS A 120 -3.12 9.83 -9.93
CA LYS A 120 -2.55 11.04 -10.57
C LYS A 120 -3.00 11.17 -12.03
N ARG A 121 -2.93 10.09 -12.80
CA ARG A 121 -3.37 10.08 -14.20
C ARG A 121 -4.87 10.36 -14.35
N GLN A 122 -5.70 9.77 -13.48
CA GLN A 122 -7.14 10.03 -13.48
C GLN A 122 -7.44 11.50 -13.19
N LEU A 123 -6.72 12.09 -12.26
CA LEU A 123 -6.84 13.49 -11.92
C LEU A 123 -6.46 14.41 -13.09
N GLU A 124 -5.36 14.12 -13.78
CA GLU A 124 -4.95 14.84 -14.99
C GLU A 124 -6.01 14.77 -16.10
N ILE A 125 -6.61 13.59 -16.30
CA ILE A 125 -7.69 13.41 -17.28
C ILE A 125 -8.91 14.24 -16.89
N LYS A 126 -9.33 14.21 -15.63
CA LYS A 126 -10.45 15.02 -15.13
C LYS A 126 -10.21 16.51 -15.32
N ASN A 127 -9.00 17.00 -15.03
CA ASN A 127 -8.64 18.40 -15.21
C ASN A 127 -8.70 18.80 -16.70
N LYS A 128 -8.15 17.98 -17.59
CA LYS A 128 -8.23 18.24 -19.03
C LYS A 128 -9.65 18.24 -19.58
N ILE A 129 -10.54 17.42 -19.02
CA ILE A 129 -11.96 17.42 -19.39
C ILE A 129 -12.61 18.72 -18.95
N ILE A 130 -12.37 19.16 -17.70
CA ILE A 130 -12.90 20.42 -17.18
C ILE A 130 -12.42 21.62 -18.01
N GLU A 131 -11.12 21.67 -18.33
CA GLU A 131 -10.55 22.73 -19.18
C GLU A 131 -11.19 22.77 -20.57
N LYS A 132 -11.40 21.60 -21.21
CA LYS A 132 -11.98 21.51 -22.53
C LYS A 132 -13.49 21.73 -22.59
N SER A 133 -14.19 21.51 -21.49
CA SER A 133 -15.66 21.67 -21.44
C SER A 133 -16.10 23.12 -21.28
N GLY A 134 -15.18 24.09 -21.19
CA GLY A 134 -15.51 25.51 -20.99
C GLY A 134 -16.15 25.81 -19.62
N TYR A 135 -16.16 24.81 -18.71
CA TYR A 135 -16.77 24.95 -17.38
C TYR A 135 -16.20 26.12 -16.58
N ASN A 136 -14.95 26.52 -16.87
CA ASN A 136 -14.34 27.70 -16.25
C ASN A 136 -15.00 28.99 -16.70
N GLU A 137 -15.51 29.07 -17.93
CA GLU A 137 -16.18 30.28 -18.46
C GLU A 137 -17.60 30.43 -17.89
N VAL A 138 -18.28 29.29 -17.64
CA VAL A 138 -19.66 29.30 -17.09
C VAL A 138 -19.69 29.71 -15.62
N PHE A 139 -18.64 29.43 -14.86
CA PHE A 139 -18.54 29.84 -13.45
C PHE A 139 -17.93 31.22 -13.24
N ASP A 140 -17.21 31.77 -14.22
CA ASP A 140 -16.63 33.13 -14.12
C ASP A 140 -17.70 34.21 -14.43
N ASP A 141 -18.72 33.87 -15.21
CA ASP A 141 -19.79 34.79 -15.63
C ASP A 141 -21.04 34.78 -14.72
N SER A 142 -21.13 33.84 -13.78
CA SER A 142 -22.26 33.76 -12.85
C SER A 142 -21.91 34.26 -11.45
N ASN A 143 -21.89 35.57 -11.32
CA ASN A 143 -21.87 36.31 -10.03
C ASN A 143 -23.12 36.06 -9.17
N LYS A 144 -23.79 34.89 -9.30
CA LYS A 144 -25.07 34.56 -8.66
C LYS A 144 -25.24 33.07 -8.33
N ILE A 145 -24.21 32.36 -7.90
CA ILE A 145 -24.38 31.03 -7.33
C ILE A 145 -23.86 31.05 -5.89
N ASP A 146 -24.71 30.60 -4.98
CA ASP A 146 -24.51 30.57 -3.53
C ASP A 146 -23.12 30.10 -3.13
N GLY A 147 -22.48 30.84 -2.20
CA GLY A 147 -21.04 30.79 -1.89
C GLY A 147 -20.47 29.47 -1.36
N ASP A 148 -21.29 28.47 -1.01
CA ASP A 148 -20.81 27.22 -0.41
C ASP A 148 -20.18 26.26 -1.45
N ASN A 149 -20.77 26.14 -2.64
CA ASN A 149 -20.24 25.25 -3.68
C ASN A 149 -18.95 25.77 -4.34
N PHE A 150 -18.74 27.10 -4.34
CA PHE A 150 -17.57 27.72 -4.92
C PHE A 150 -16.31 27.57 -4.04
N ALA A 151 -16.49 27.58 -2.73
CA ALA A 151 -15.40 27.35 -1.78
C ALA A 151 -14.87 25.92 -1.86
N GLU A 152 -15.74 24.93 -2.02
CA GLU A 152 -15.39 23.52 -2.16
C GLU A 152 -14.64 23.25 -3.49
N TYR A 153 -15.10 23.81 -4.60
CA TYR A 153 -14.43 23.72 -5.90
C TYR A 153 -13.03 24.34 -5.87
N ASN A 154 -12.87 25.52 -5.30
CA ASN A 154 -11.57 26.17 -5.20
C ASN A 154 -10.61 25.39 -4.27
N SER A 155 -11.09 24.83 -3.17
CA SER A 155 -10.27 24.00 -2.29
C SER A 155 -9.75 22.75 -3.02
N ILE A 156 -10.56 22.12 -3.85
CA ILE A 156 -10.19 20.98 -4.69
C ILE A 156 -9.16 21.42 -5.76
N LYS A 157 -9.39 22.54 -6.43
CA LYS A 157 -8.47 23.12 -7.44
C LYS A 157 -7.10 23.44 -6.83
N TYR A 158 -7.05 24.10 -5.67
CA TYR A 158 -5.80 24.41 -4.98
C TYR A 158 -5.07 23.17 -4.46
N ALA A 159 -5.80 22.20 -3.92
CA ALA A 159 -5.21 20.94 -3.49
C ALA A 159 -4.61 20.14 -4.65
N VAL A 160 -5.23 20.18 -5.83
CA VAL A 160 -4.77 19.56 -7.06
C VAL A 160 -3.49 20.23 -7.57
N HIS A 161 -3.51 21.57 -7.68
CA HIS A 161 -2.32 22.34 -8.14
C HIS A 161 -1.13 22.23 -7.17
N ALA A 162 -1.36 22.20 -5.87
CA ALA A 162 -0.30 22.01 -4.88
C ALA A 162 0.38 20.63 -4.98
N LYS A 163 -0.39 19.59 -5.34
CA LYS A 163 0.15 18.21 -5.50
C LYS A 163 0.80 17.94 -6.86
N LEU A 164 0.53 18.76 -7.88
CA LEU A 164 1.15 18.63 -9.19
C LEU A 164 2.51 19.35 -9.29
N ARG A 165 2.84 20.21 -8.32
CA ARG A 165 4.11 20.98 -8.28
C ARG A 165 5.25 20.28 -7.55
N ASN A 166 4.98 19.18 -6.85
CA ASN A 166 5.94 18.30 -6.19
C ASN A 166 5.98 16.94 -6.90
#